data_784acd752d8ac99d6acd064697f967d1
#
_entry.id   784acd752d8ac99d6acd064697f967d1
#
_cell.length_a   1.000
_cell.length_b   1.000
_cell.length_c   1.000
_cell.angle_alpha   90.00
_cell.angle_beta   90.00
_cell.angle_gamma   90.00
#
_symmetry.space_group_name_H-M   'P 1'
#
loop_
_entity.id
_entity.type
_entity.pdbx_description
1 polymer ?
#
loop_
_entity_poly.entity_id
_entity_poly.type
_entity_poly.pdbx_seq_one_letter_code
_entity_poly.pdbx_strand_id
1 'polypeptide(L)'
;VLEMLLADHPVDCLPEERGGRCELHALAKRHHLSGSRFARQRAPLPIDDSHPLIRMDLNRCILCRRCVRACGEIQGHHVLGIAERGDRSVVIADDGKPLGESTCVSCGECVAYCPTGALAEKVPAWHEGVGAHRAITTICPYCGCGCQLDLHVKDGQVVTVGSNFDGPANRGSLCAKGRFGFQFIHSPDRLTMPLIREGSGFREATWEEALDLVAARLREIAARHGAYAIGVAASAKATN
;
A
#
# COMPACT_ATOMS: atom_id res chain seq x y z
N VAL A 1 0.88 -18.87 -26.55
CA VAL A 1 1.62 -18.21 -25.45
C VAL A 1 0.75 -18.11 -24.20
N LEU A 2 -0.47 -17.54 -24.26
CA LEU A 2 -1.35 -17.42 -23.07
C LEU A 2 -1.62 -18.77 -22.41
N GLU A 3 -1.92 -19.83 -23.16
CA GLU A 3 -2.11 -21.16 -22.60
C GLU A 3 -0.86 -21.72 -21.91
N MET A 4 0.33 -21.42 -22.45
CA MET A 4 1.59 -21.82 -21.80
C MET A 4 1.78 -21.14 -20.45
N LEU A 5 1.43 -19.85 -20.36
CA LEU A 5 1.46 -19.13 -19.08
C LEU A 5 0.39 -19.63 -18.09
N LEU A 6 -0.77 -20.03 -18.60
CA LEU A 6 -1.86 -20.60 -17.78
C LEU A 6 -1.53 -22.00 -17.27
N ALA A 7 -0.65 -22.76 -17.92
CA ALA A 7 -0.29 -24.12 -17.50
C ALA A 7 0.27 -24.18 -16.08
N ASP A 8 1.12 -23.22 -15.73
CA ASP A 8 1.75 -23.14 -14.41
C ASP A 8 1.00 -22.23 -13.44
N HIS A 9 0.02 -21.47 -13.93
CA HIS A 9 -0.72 -20.52 -13.10
C HIS A 9 -1.93 -21.20 -12.44
N PRO A 10 -2.18 -20.96 -11.13
CA PRO A 10 -3.31 -21.57 -10.44
C PRO A 10 -4.66 -21.17 -11.06
N VAL A 11 -5.53 -22.15 -11.27
CA VAL A 11 -6.88 -21.93 -11.84
C VAL A 11 -7.80 -21.14 -10.89
N ASP A 12 -7.56 -21.22 -9.60
CA ASP A 12 -8.25 -20.51 -8.52
C ASP A 12 -7.60 -19.16 -8.18
N CYS A 13 -6.83 -18.62 -9.12
CA CYS A 13 -6.14 -17.36 -8.95
C CYS A 13 -7.12 -16.22 -8.70
N LEU A 14 -7.26 -15.85 -7.45
CA LEU A 14 -7.93 -14.67 -6.91
C LEU A 14 -9.25 -14.34 -7.65
N PRO A 15 -10.39 -14.85 -7.19
CA PRO A 15 -11.68 -14.39 -7.67
C PRO A 15 -11.79 -12.87 -7.53
N GLU A 16 -12.53 -12.24 -8.40
CA GLU A 16 -12.89 -10.81 -8.32
C GLU A 16 -13.41 -10.42 -6.92
N GLU A 17 -14.01 -11.37 -6.22
CA GLU A 17 -14.50 -11.27 -4.85
C GLU A 17 -13.43 -10.94 -3.80
N ARG A 18 -12.15 -11.22 -4.07
CA ARG A 18 -11.01 -10.87 -3.20
C ARG A 18 -10.23 -9.63 -3.67
N GLY A 19 -10.81 -8.82 -4.58
CA GLY A 19 -10.14 -7.66 -5.13
C GLY A 19 -8.90 -7.98 -5.98
N GLY A 20 -8.71 -9.26 -6.33
CA GLY A 20 -7.55 -9.74 -7.05
C GLY A 20 -7.60 -9.40 -8.52
N ARG A 21 -6.68 -8.58 -8.96
CA ARG A 21 -6.47 -8.26 -10.37
C ARG A 21 -5.46 -9.22 -10.96
N CYS A 22 -5.93 -10.29 -11.63
CA CYS A 22 -5.06 -11.14 -12.43
C CYS A 22 -5.21 -10.77 -13.92
N GLU A 23 -4.25 -10.00 -14.45
CA GLU A 23 -4.22 -9.63 -15.88
C GLU A 23 -4.19 -10.86 -16.79
N LEU A 24 -3.53 -11.95 -16.36
CA LEU A 24 -3.47 -13.18 -17.13
C LEU A 24 -4.84 -13.82 -17.30
N HIS A 25 -5.63 -13.94 -16.23
CA HIS A 25 -6.99 -14.46 -16.30
C HIS A 25 -7.93 -13.52 -17.08
N ALA A 26 -7.77 -12.21 -16.92
CA ALA A 26 -8.54 -11.24 -17.72
C ALA A 26 -8.24 -11.39 -19.21
N LEU A 27 -6.98 -11.60 -19.59
CA LEU A 27 -6.59 -11.87 -20.99
C LEU A 27 -7.11 -13.23 -21.45
N ALA A 28 -7.02 -14.28 -20.64
CA ALA A 28 -7.55 -15.60 -20.96
C ALA A 28 -9.06 -15.53 -21.26
N LYS A 29 -9.84 -14.87 -20.39
CA LYS A 29 -11.26 -14.65 -20.59
C LYS A 29 -11.55 -13.87 -21.89
N ARG A 30 -10.78 -12.82 -22.16
CA ARG A 30 -10.91 -12.03 -23.41
C ARG A 30 -10.65 -12.85 -24.68
N HIS A 31 -9.77 -13.86 -24.60
CA HIS A 31 -9.43 -14.76 -25.69
C HIS A 31 -10.19 -16.09 -25.64
N HIS A 32 -11.25 -16.20 -24.83
CA HIS A 32 -12.08 -17.38 -24.68
C HIS A 32 -11.32 -18.66 -24.28
N LEU A 33 -10.24 -18.50 -23.50
CA LEU A 33 -9.47 -19.63 -22.97
C LEU A 33 -10.00 -19.98 -21.56
N SER A 34 -10.48 -21.19 -21.39
CA SER A 34 -10.98 -21.72 -20.12
C SER A 34 -9.87 -22.43 -19.29
N GLY A 35 -8.68 -22.59 -19.83
CA GLY A 35 -7.57 -23.26 -19.21
C GLY A 35 -6.43 -23.50 -20.18
N SER A 36 -5.52 -24.42 -19.84
CA SER A 36 -4.38 -24.81 -20.66
C SER A 36 -4.49 -26.27 -21.10
N ARG A 37 -4.15 -26.55 -22.34
CA ARG A 37 -3.94 -27.93 -22.85
C ARG A 37 -2.60 -28.53 -22.39
N PHE A 38 -1.71 -27.69 -21.87
CA PHE A 38 -0.40 -28.13 -21.40
C PHE A 38 -0.48 -28.50 -19.92
N ALA A 39 0.22 -29.58 -19.55
CA ALA A 39 0.38 -29.96 -18.16
C ALA A 39 1.28 -28.96 -17.42
N ARG A 40 1.03 -28.79 -16.13
CA ARG A 40 1.89 -27.99 -15.24
C ARG A 40 3.31 -28.53 -15.28
N GLN A 41 4.28 -27.66 -15.51
CA GLN A 41 5.71 -28.02 -15.61
C GLN A 41 6.46 -27.67 -14.31
N ARG A 42 6.03 -26.64 -13.59
CA ARG A 42 6.70 -26.19 -12.38
C ARG A 42 6.21 -26.90 -11.13
N ALA A 43 7.17 -27.33 -10.30
CA ALA A 43 6.86 -27.78 -8.94
C ALA A 43 6.30 -26.61 -8.10
N PRO A 44 5.36 -26.86 -7.16
CA PRO A 44 4.91 -25.86 -6.23
C PRO A 44 6.06 -25.26 -5.42
N LEU A 45 6.04 -23.94 -5.27
CA LEU A 45 7.01 -23.21 -4.46
C LEU A 45 6.37 -22.83 -3.11
N PRO A 46 7.19 -22.76 -2.03
CA PRO A 46 6.69 -22.28 -0.75
C PRO A 46 6.23 -20.82 -0.87
N ILE A 47 5.20 -20.50 -0.12
CA ILE A 47 4.70 -19.12 -0.02
C ILE A 47 5.51 -18.40 1.04
N ASP A 48 6.04 -17.23 0.72
CA ASP A 48 6.72 -16.37 1.69
C ASP A 48 5.73 -15.38 2.31
N ASP A 49 5.42 -15.60 3.57
CA ASP A 49 4.57 -14.77 4.42
C ASP A 49 5.37 -14.04 5.52
N SER A 50 6.70 -14.01 5.42
CA SER A 50 7.60 -13.41 6.43
C SER A 50 7.42 -11.89 6.58
N HIS A 51 7.15 -11.18 5.47
CA HIS A 51 7.01 -9.72 5.50
C HIS A 51 5.66 -9.30 6.10
N PRO A 52 5.60 -8.29 6.99
CA PRO A 52 4.36 -7.92 7.70
C PRO A 52 3.23 -7.41 6.80
N LEU A 53 3.56 -6.80 5.66
CA LEU A 53 2.60 -6.11 4.79
C LEU A 53 2.42 -6.76 3.41
N ILE A 54 3.37 -7.59 2.97
CA ILE A 54 3.42 -8.15 1.62
C ILE A 54 3.54 -9.66 1.70
N ARG A 55 2.72 -10.36 0.94
CA ARG A 55 2.80 -11.80 0.70
C ARG A 55 3.43 -12.06 -0.65
N MET A 56 4.35 -13.02 -0.74
CA MET A 56 4.96 -13.44 -1.99
C MET A 56 4.61 -14.90 -2.28
N ASP A 57 3.69 -15.12 -3.23
CA ASP A 57 3.26 -16.42 -3.72
C ASP A 57 3.75 -16.63 -5.16
N LEU A 58 4.92 -17.20 -5.31
CA LEU A 58 5.56 -17.37 -6.61
C LEU A 58 4.90 -18.45 -7.48
N ASN A 59 3.94 -19.21 -6.95
CA ASN A 59 3.11 -20.11 -7.76
C ASN A 59 2.22 -19.34 -8.75
N ARG A 60 1.98 -18.06 -8.49
CA ARG A 60 1.23 -17.13 -9.36
C ARG A 60 2.13 -16.37 -10.32
N CYS A 61 3.45 -16.51 -10.18
CA CYS A 61 4.42 -15.70 -10.91
C CYS A 61 4.58 -16.16 -12.36
N ILE A 62 4.40 -15.26 -13.32
CA ILE A 62 4.63 -15.49 -14.75
C ILE A 62 5.98 -14.97 -15.23
N LEU A 63 6.90 -14.67 -14.32
CA LEU A 63 8.26 -14.16 -14.61
C LEU A 63 8.31 -12.91 -15.51
N CYS A 64 7.30 -12.07 -15.45
CA CYS A 64 7.24 -10.83 -16.24
C CYS A 64 8.27 -9.77 -15.81
N ARG A 65 8.93 -9.94 -14.66
CA ARG A 65 9.96 -9.05 -14.08
C ARG A 65 9.51 -7.63 -13.78
N ARG A 66 8.22 -7.30 -13.86
CA ARG A 66 7.73 -5.95 -13.54
C ARG A 66 8.09 -5.56 -12.09
N CYS A 67 7.98 -6.48 -11.13
CA CYS A 67 8.33 -6.22 -9.72
C CYS A 67 9.82 -5.93 -9.52
N VAL A 68 10.70 -6.65 -10.22
CA VAL A 68 12.16 -6.43 -10.17
C VAL A 68 12.49 -5.05 -10.71
N ARG A 69 11.93 -4.69 -11.88
CA ARG A 69 12.12 -3.37 -12.48
C ARG A 69 11.51 -2.26 -11.62
N ALA A 70 10.33 -2.46 -11.07
CA ALA A 70 9.71 -1.48 -10.18
C ALA A 70 10.57 -1.24 -8.92
N CYS A 71 11.12 -2.30 -8.33
CA CYS A 71 12.02 -2.20 -7.18
C CYS A 71 13.34 -1.50 -7.53
N GLY A 72 13.96 -1.85 -8.67
CA GLY A 72 15.26 -1.30 -9.06
C GLY A 72 15.17 0.03 -9.79
N GLU A 73 14.36 0.12 -10.86
CA GLU A 73 14.37 1.29 -11.75
C GLU A 73 13.47 2.43 -11.27
N ILE A 74 12.34 2.12 -10.61
CA ILE A 74 11.41 3.15 -10.12
C ILE A 74 11.77 3.59 -8.70
N GLN A 75 11.97 2.63 -7.79
CA GLN A 75 12.23 2.92 -6.38
C GLN A 75 13.73 2.97 -6.02
N GLY A 76 14.62 2.44 -6.86
CA GLY A 76 16.06 2.46 -6.64
C GLY A 76 16.56 1.58 -5.51
N HIS A 77 15.75 0.62 -5.02
CA HIS A 77 16.12 -0.21 -3.87
C HIS A 77 16.84 -1.51 -4.22
N HIS A 78 16.58 -2.07 -5.42
CA HIS A 78 17.24 -3.29 -5.94
C HIS A 78 17.14 -4.52 -5.03
N VAL A 79 16.13 -4.60 -4.18
CA VAL A 79 15.89 -5.74 -3.27
C VAL A 79 15.47 -6.98 -4.04
N LEU A 80 14.58 -6.80 -5.04
CA LEU A 80 14.10 -7.92 -5.84
C LEU A 80 15.01 -8.18 -7.02
N GLY A 81 15.38 -9.44 -7.21
CA GLY A 81 16.20 -9.94 -8.30
C GLY A 81 15.65 -11.21 -8.93
N ILE A 82 16.37 -11.75 -9.91
CA ILE A 82 16.09 -13.07 -10.50
C ILE A 82 17.27 -13.98 -10.19
N ALA A 83 16.97 -15.09 -9.56
CA ALA A 83 17.89 -16.21 -9.42
C ALA A 83 17.61 -17.29 -10.47
N GLU A 84 18.58 -18.16 -10.67
CA GLU A 84 18.54 -19.28 -11.59
C GLU A 84 18.34 -18.85 -13.05
N ARG A 85 18.14 -19.82 -13.93
CA ARG A 85 17.97 -19.60 -15.38
C ARG A 85 17.01 -20.61 -16.01
N GLY A 86 16.49 -20.26 -17.19
CA GLY A 86 15.54 -21.11 -17.91
C GLY A 86 14.25 -21.30 -17.12
N ASP A 87 13.79 -22.52 -17.07
CA ASP A 87 12.57 -22.94 -16.38
C ASP A 87 12.65 -22.83 -14.85
N ARG A 88 13.87 -22.85 -14.30
CA ARG A 88 14.12 -22.68 -12.86
C ARG A 88 14.19 -21.23 -12.41
N SER A 89 14.12 -20.26 -13.33
CA SER A 89 14.17 -18.85 -12.98
C SER A 89 13.12 -18.50 -11.92
N VAL A 90 13.52 -17.76 -10.90
CA VAL A 90 12.67 -17.40 -9.76
C VAL A 90 12.99 -16.01 -9.26
N VAL A 91 11.95 -15.28 -8.82
CA VAL A 91 12.12 -13.97 -8.15
C VAL A 91 12.61 -14.23 -6.72
N ILE A 92 13.65 -13.53 -6.32
CA ILE A 92 14.19 -13.56 -4.97
C ILE A 92 14.29 -12.17 -4.37
N ALA A 93 14.36 -12.09 -3.04
CA ALA A 93 14.72 -10.87 -2.32
C ALA A 93 16.17 -10.98 -1.83
N ASP A 94 16.95 -9.93 -2.02
CA ASP A 94 18.40 -9.90 -1.77
C ASP A 94 19.10 -11.18 -2.33
N ASP A 95 19.83 -11.88 -1.52
CA ASP A 95 20.53 -13.14 -1.90
C ASP A 95 19.69 -14.41 -1.62
N GLY A 96 18.36 -14.32 -1.74
CA GLY A 96 17.43 -15.43 -1.48
C GLY A 96 16.88 -15.47 -0.06
N LYS A 97 16.95 -14.36 0.66
CA LYS A 97 16.34 -14.24 2.00
C LYS A 97 14.82 -14.19 1.91
N PRO A 98 14.11 -14.59 2.99
CA PRO A 98 12.69 -14.25 3.15
C PRO A 98 12.48 -12.75 3.03
N LEU A 99 11.38 -12.33 2.39
CA LEU A 99 11.13 -10.91 2.12
C LEU A 99 11.14 -10.05 3.40
N GLY A 100 10.65 -10.59 4.51
CA GLY A 100 10.63 -9.90 5.81
C GLY A 100 12.00 -9.76 6.48
N GLU A 101 13.01 -10.52 6.03
CA GLU A 101 14.39 -10.47 6.53
C GLU A 101 15.33 -9.74 5.56
N SER A 102 14.78 -9.29 4.42
CA SER A 102 15.53 -8.56 3.40
C SER A 102 15.65 -7.07 3.73
N THR A 103 16.38 -6.35 2.89
CA THR A 103 16.51 -4.89 2.97
C THR A 103 15.28 -4.14 2.44
N CYS A 104 14.11 -4.81 2.33
CA CYS A 104 12.87 -4.24 1.82
C CYS A 104 12.39 -3.07 2.69
N VAL A 105 12.12 -1.93 2.03
CA VAL A 105 11.61 -0.71 2.69
C VAL A 105 10.08 -0.62 2.72
N SER A 106 9.39 -1.70 2.39
CA SER A 106 7.92 -1.79 2.43
C SER A 106 7.18 -0.77 1.55
N CYS A 107 7.76 -0.30 0.44
CA CYS A 107 7.11 0.68 -0.42
C CYS A 107 5.88 0.10 -1.16
N GLY A 108 5.82 -1.22 -1.37
CA GLY A 108 4.72 -1.91 -2.06
C GLY A 108 4.65 -1.67 -3.57
N GLU A 109 5.67 -1.08 -4.19
CA GLU A 109 5.69 -0.85 -5.63
C GLU A 109 5.61 -2.16 -6.41
N CYS A 110 6.30 -3.19 -5.94
CA CYS A 110 6.24 -4.53 -6.52
C CYS A 110 4.82 -5.12 -6.53
N VAL A 111 4.01 -4.79 -5.53
CA VAL A 111 2.58 -5.18 -5.46
C VAL A 111 1.76 -4.45 -6.51
N ALA A 112 1.97 -3.13 -6.66
CA ALA A 112 1.25 -2.30 -7.63
C ALA A 112 1.48 -2.74 -9.08
N TYR A 113 2.69 -3.21 -9.38
CA TYR A 113 3.06 -3.65 -10.74
C TYR A 113 2.89 -5.15 -10.99
N CYS A 114 2.56 -5.97 -9.97
CA CYS A 114 2.38 -7.39 -10.16
C CYS A 114 1.08 -7.69 -10.92
N PRO A 115 1.14 -8.29 -12.14
CA PRO A 115 -0.04 -8.49 -12.96
C PRO A 115 -0.88 -9.70 -12.52
N THR A 116 -0.34 -10.56 -11.66
CA THR A 116 -0.97 -11.84 -11.29
C THR A 116 -1.18 -12.04 -9.80
N GLY A 117 -0.86 -11.01 -8.99
CA GLY A 117 -0.97 -11.11 -7.53
C GLY A 117 0.03 -12.07 -6.89
N ALA A 118 1.13 -12.42 -7.59
CA ALA A 118 2.23 -13.16 -6.99
C ALA A 118 2.89 -12.39 -5.84
N LEU A 119 2.88 -11.05 -5.94
CA LEU A 119 3.16 -10.13 -4.85
C LEU A 119 1.85 -9.40 -4.55
N ALA A 120 1.35 -9.55 -3.36
CA ALA A 120 0.06 -9.02 -2.92
C ALA A 120 0.17 -8.37 -1.55
N GLU A 121 -0.69 -7.39 -1.31
CA GLU A 121 -0.87 -6.81 0.02
C GLU A 121 -1.50 -7.85 0.96
N LYS A 122 -1.00 -7.95 2.17
CA LYS A 122 -1.67 -8.69 3.24
C LYS A 122 -2.86 -7.86 3.72
N VAL A 123 -4.03 -8.24 3.26
CA VAL A 123 -5.27 -7.64 3.73
C VAL A 123 -5.57 -8.21 5.12
N PRO A 124 -5.83 -7.38 6.13
CA PRO A 124 -6.27 -7.87 7.44
C PRO A 124 -7.49 -8.80 7.33
N ALA A 125 -7.60 -9.80 8.21
CA ALA A 125 -8.66 -10.82 8.15
C ALA A 125 -10.10 -10.22 8.15
N TRP A 126 -10.29 -9.05 8.76
CA TRP A 126 -11.56 -8.31 8.74
C TRP A 126 -11.91 -7.66 7.38
N HIS A 127 -10.97 -7.68 6.43
CA HIS A 127 -11.22 -7.27 5.03
C HIS A 127 -11.36 -8.46 4.08
N GLU A 128 -11.26 -9.69 4.56
CA GLU A 128 -11.50 -10.87 3.74
C GLU A 128 -12.92 -10.84 3.17
N GLY A 129 -13.03 -10.97 1.84
CA GLY A 129 -14.32 -10.86 1.15
C GLY A 129 -14.66 -9.43 0.72
N VAL A 130 -13.68 -8.57 0.47
CA VAL A 130 -13.89 -7.25 -0.15
C VAL A 130 -14.42 -7.46 -1.57
N GLY A 131 -15.74 -7.53 -1.71
CA GLY A 131 -16.47 -7.48 -2.98
C GLY A 131 -16.36 -6.10 -3.64
N ALA A 132 -17.34 -5.73 -4.43
CA ALA A 132 -17.40 -4.41 -5.07
C ALA A 132 -17.19 -3.28 -4.04
N HIS A 133 -16.18 -2.43 -4.28
CA HIS A 133 -15.84 -1.27 -3.47
C HIS A 133 -15.78 -0.03 -4.36
N ARG A 134 -15.95 1.14 -3.75
CA ARG A 134 -15.81 2.42 -4.44
C ARG A 134 -14.37 2.90 -4.33
N ALA A 135 -13.74 3.23 -5.44
CA ALA A 135 -12.47 3.93 -5.47
C ALA A 135 -12.69 5.45 -5.41
N ILE A 136 -11.99 6.13 -4.52
CA ILE A 136 -12.03 7.59 -4.36
C ILE A 136 -10.60 8.11 -4.45
N THR A 137 -10.32 8.87 -5.50
CA THR A 137 -9.03 9.54 -5.67
C THR A 137 -8.90 10.70 -4.69
N THR A 138 -7.78 10.75 -3.99
CA THR A 138 -7.46 11.82 -3.04
C THR A 138 -5.95 12.06 -2.95
N ILE A 139 -5.57 13.02 -2.13
CA ILE A 139 -4.16 13.35 -1.85
C ILE A 139 -3.73 12.68 -0.55
N CYS A 140 -2.54 12.09 -0.56
CA CYS A 140 -1.93 11.50 0.62
C CYS A 140 -1.71 12.55 1.72
N PRO A 141 -2.16 12.32 2.96
CA PRO A 141 -2.08 13.32 4.04
C PRO A 141 -0.73 13.35 4.78
N TYR A 142 0.25 12.52 4.39
CA TYR A 142 1.46 12.34 5.21
C TYR A 142 2.56 13.38 5.01
N CYS A 143 2.67 13.95 3.83
CA CYS A 143 3.72 14.95 3.56
C CYS A 143 3.38 15.85 2.38
N GLY A 144 4.18 16.90 2.18
CA GLY A 144 4.01 17.88 1.10
C GLY A 144 4.33 17.38 -0.31
N CYS A 145 4.61 16.09 -0.51
CA CYS A 145 4.83 15.51 -1.84
C CYS A 145 3.58 15.59 -2.73
N GLY A 146 2.39 15.59 -2.12
CA GLY A 146 1.13 15.70 -2.86
C GLY A 146 0.79 14.45 -3.69
N CYS A 147 1.22 13.27 -3.25
CA CYS A 147 0.95 12.01 -3.94
C CYS A 147 -0.55 11.77 -4.05
N GLN A 148 -1.04 11.51 -5.26
CA GLN A 148 -2.39 11.01 -5.48
C GLN A 148 -2.45 9.50 -5.23
N LEU A 149 -3.53 9.07 -4.59
CA LEU A 149 -3.82 7.66 -4.30
C LEU A 149 -5.33 7.42 -4.42
N ASP A 150 -5.71 6.17 -4.62
CA ASP A 150 -7.10 5.75 -4.68
C ASP A 150 -7.46 5.01 -3.39
N LEU A 151 -8.33 5.61 -2.58
CA LEU A 151 -8.91 4.94 -1.42
C LEU A 151 -10.01 4.00 -1.89
N HIS A 152 -9.85 2.71 -1.61
CA HIS A 152 -10.89 1.72 -1.83
C HIS A 152 -11.76 1.64 -0.58
N VAL A 153 -13.02 2.04 -0.71
CA VAL A 153 -13.96 2.18 0.40
C VAL A 153 -15.10 1.18 0.26
N LYS A 154 -15.37 0.44 1.33
CA LYS A 154 -16.51 -0.46 1.48
C LYS A 154 -17.20 -0.18 2.81
N ASP A 155 -18.52 -0.06 2.80
CA ASP A 155 -19.34 0.19 4.00
C ASP A 155 -18.83 1.36 4.88
N GLY A 156 -18.36 2.43 4.23
CA GLY A 156 -17.81 3.62 4.90
C GLY A 156 -16.39 3.47 5.44
N GLN A 157 -15.75 2.31 5.25
CA GLN A 157 -14.39 2.05 5.72
C GLN A 157 -13.39 1.98 4.57
N VAL A 158 -12.21 2.55 4.77
CA VAL A 158 -11.08 2.39 3.84
C VAL A 158 -10.49 1.01 4.04
N VAL A 159 -10.55 0.18 3.01
CA VAL A 159 -10.13 -1.23 3.06
C VAL A 159 -8.75 -1.47 2.46
N THR A 160 -8.35 -0.67 1.48
CA THR A 160 -7.00 -0.68 0.91
C THR A 160 -6.73 0.62 0.15
N VAL A 161 -5.48 0.84 -0.22
CA VAL A 161 -5.03 1.99 -0.99
C VAL A 161 -4.41 1.54 -2.31
N GLY A 162 -4.98 2.00 -3.41
CA GLY A 162 -4.49 1.77 -4.77
C GLY A 162 -3.52 2.84 -5.25
N SER A 163 -2.71 2.47 -6.23
CA SER A 163 -1.88 3.42 -6.99
C SER A 163 -2.71 4.14 -8.04
N ASN A 164 -2.64 5.47 -8.04
CA ASN A 164 -3.20 6.28 -9.12
C ASN A 164 -2.09 6.64 -10.12
N PHE A 165 -2.03 5.93 -11.24
CA PHE A 165 -0.99 6.12 -12.26
C PHE A 165 -1.13 7.43 -13.04
N ASP A 166 -2.29 8.07 -13.00
CA ASP A 166 -2.56 9.38 -13.63
C ASP A 166 -2.19 10.55 -12.68
N GLY A 167 -1.80 10.24 -11.45
CA GLY A 167 -1.39 11.24 -10.46
C GLY A 167 -0.17 12.04 -10.91
N PRO A 168 -0.26 13.38 -11.06
CA PRO A 168 0.81 14.18 -11.66
C PRO A 168 2.09 14.23 -10.82
N ALA A 169 1.97 14.14 -9.49
CA ALA A 169 3.10 14.24 -8.58
C ALA A 169 3.88 12.93 -8.44
N ASN A 170 3.18 11.80 -8.39
CA ASN A 170 3.77 10.50 -8.03
C ASN A 170 3.62 9.41 -9.09
N ARG A 171 2.79 9.60 -10.11
CA ARG A 171 2.58 8.63 -11.21
C ARG A 171 2.37 7.20 -10.72
N GLY A 172 1.56 7.05 -9.67
CA GLY A 172 1.23 5.76 -9.05
C GLY A 172 2.20 5.29 -7.97
N SER A 173 3.41 5.83 -7.90
CA SER A 173 4.38 5.46 -6.85
C SER A 173 3.97 5.99 -5.48
N LEU A 174 4.03 5.14 -4.48
CA LEU A 174 3.73 5.46 -3.09
C LEU A 174 4.85 4.96 -2.18
N CYS A 175 5.08 5.65 -1.07
CA CYS A 175 5.92 5.12 0.00
C CYS A 175 5.09 4.22 0.94
N ALA A 176 5.76 3.54 1.87
CA ALA A 176 5.11 2.66 2.85
C ALA A 176 3.94 3.34 3.59
N LYS A 177 4.10 4.61 3.99
CA LYS A 177 3.04 5.35 4.68
C LYS A 177 1.83 5.61 3.81
N GLY A 178 2.03 6.07 2.57
CA GLY A 178 0.94 6.33 1.65
C GLY A 178 0.16 5.08 1.29
N ARG A 179 0.85 3.94 1.10
CA ARG A 179 0.22 2.68 0.71
C ARG A 179 -0.43 1.93 1.87
N PHE A 180 0.26 1.80 2.99
CA PHE A 180 -0.15 0.92 4.09
C PHE A 180 -0.57 1.66 5.36
N GLY A 181 -0.32 2.96 5.46
CA GLY A 181 -0.53 3.72 6.69
C GLY A 181 -1.95 4.25 6.89
N PHE A 182 -2.96 3.78 6.19
CA PHE A 182 -4.34 4.29 6.24
C PHE A 182 -5.15 3.81 7.47
N GLN A 183 -4.68 2.80 8.17
CA GLN A 183 -5.42 2.18 9.29
C GLN A 183 -5.76 3.14 10.44
N PHE A 184 -4.96 4.21 10.61
CA PHE A 184 -5.24 5.22 11.64
C PHE A 184 -6.59 5.93 11.46
N ILE A 185 -7.14 5.94 10.24
CA ILE A 185 -8.41 6.61 9.91
C ILE A 185 -9.56 6.04 10.75
N HIS A 186 -9.54 4.71 10.96
CA HIS A 186 -10.58 3.98 11.68
C HIS A 186 -10.09 3.41 13.03
N SER A 187 -8.93 3.86 13.52
CA SER A 187 -8.43 3.44 14.83
C SER A 187 -9.37 3.92 15.94
N PRO A 188 -9.74 3.04 16.88
CA PRO A 188 -10.53 3.44 18.04
C PRO A 188 -9.79 4.45 18.94
N ASP A 189 -8.47 4.47 18.89
CA ASP A 189 -7.63 5.41 19.65
C ASP A 189 -7.49 6.77 18.98
N ARG A 190 -8.08 6.94 17.78
CA ARG A 190 -8.03 8.20 17.07
C ARG A 190 -8.82 9.28 17.79
N LEU A 191 -8.17 10.39 18.11
CA LEU A 191 -8.87 11.56 18.62
C LEU A 191 -9.81 12.15 17.57
N THR A 192 -11.08 12.25 17.90
CA THR A 192 -12.13 12.83 17.04
C THR A 192 -12.57 14.21 17.50
N MET A 193 -12.24 14.58 18.74
CA MET A 193 -12.49 15.88 19.32
C MET A 193 -11.19 16.47 19.89
N PRO A 194 -11.04 17.80 19.94
CA PRO A 194 -9.94 18.43 20.64
C PRO A 194 -9.91 18.07 22.12
N LEU A 195 -8.73 18.03 22.70
CA LEU A 195 -8.55 17.79 24.13
C LEU A 195 -7.92 19.02 24.78
N ILE A 196 -8.53 19.50 25.87
CA ILE A 196 -7.98 20.58 26.71
C ILE A 196 -7.47 19.98 28.00
N ARG A 197 -6.24 20.38 28.40
CA ARG A 197 -5.64 19.93 29.64
C ARG A 197 -6.33 20.58 30.85
N GLU A 198 -6.76 19.73 31.80
CA GLU A 198 -7.27 20.17 33.10
C GLU A 198 -6.53 19.41 34.21
N GLY A 199 -5.69 20.11 34.95
CA GLY A 199 -4.83 19.51 35.96
C GLY A 199 -3.87 18.47 35.37
N SER A 200 -3.96 17.24 35.83
CA SER A 200 -3.16 16.09 35.34
C SER A 200 -3.81 15.33 34.17
N GLY A 201 -5.06 15.64 33.81
CA GLY A 201 -5.82 14.94 32.76
C GLY A 201 -6.14 15.82 31.56
N PHE A 202 -6.99 15.26 30.71
CA PHE A 202 -7.55 15.94 29.53
C PHE A 202 -9.06 15.76 29.52
N ARG A 203 -9.78 16.77 29.07
CA ARG A 203 -11.20 16.67 28.74
C ARG A 203 -11.45 16.97 27.26
N GLU A 204 -12.50 16.42 26.73
CA GLU A 204 -12.99 16.77 25.38
C GLU A 204 -13.50 18.22 25.36
N ALA A 205 -13.30 18.88 24.23
CA ALA A 205 -13.74 20.23 23.97
C ALA A 205 -14.24 20.38 22.53
N THR A 206 -15.03 21.40 22.26
CA THR A 206 -15.36 21.77 20.88
C THR A 206 -14.17 22.40 20.17
N TRP A 207 -14.18 22.40 18.84
CA TRP A 207 -13.15 23.10 18.07
C TRP A 207 -13.13 24.61 18.35
N GLU A 208 -14.30 25.22 18.54
CA GLU A 208 -14.43 26.64 18.86
C GLU A 208 -13.75 26.96 20.20
N GLU A 209 -14.09 26.20 21.25
CA GLU A 209 -13.49 26.34 22.57
C GLU A 209 -11.96 26.17 22.55
N ALA A 210 -11.48 25.13 21.85
CA ALA A 210 -10.05 24.85 21.77
C ALA A 210 -9.28 25.95 21.00
N LEU A 211 -9.82 26.44 19.90
CA LEU A 211 -9.22 27.51 19.10
C LEU A 211 -9.23 28.85 19.85
N ASP A 212 -10.32 29.17 20.56
CA ASP A 212 -10.41 30.37 21.38
C ASP A 212 -9.38 30.33 22.51
N LEU A 213 -9.23 29.20 23.19
CA LEU A 213 -8.21 29.04 24.23
C LEU A 213 -6.79 29.25 23.65
N VAL A 214 -6.47 28.62 22.51
CA VAL A 214 -5.15 28.75 21.87
C VAL A 214 -4.90 30.20 21.47
N ALA A 215 -5.89 30.86 20.84
CA ALA A 215 -5.78 32.24 20.41
C ALA A 215 -5.61 33.22 21.61
N ALA A 216 -6.36 32.99 22.67
CA ALA A 216 -6.23 33.80 23.90
C ALA A 216 -4.85 33.68 24.53
N ARG A 217 -4.32 32.42 24.64
CA ARG A 217 -3.01 32.15 25.20
C ARG A 217 -1.87 32.76 24.37
N LEU A 218 -1.94 32.64 23.06
CA LEU A 218 -0.93 33.22 22.16
C LEU A 218 -0.92 34.75 22.27
N ARG A 219 -2.10 35.41 22.34
CA ARG A 219 -2.21 36.86 22.54
C ARG A 219 -1.64 37.29 23.89
N GLU A 220 -1.93 36.55 24.96
CA GLU A 220 -1.41 36.83 26.31
C GLU A 220 0.12 36.75 26.33
N ILE A 221 0.72 35.67 25.73
CA ILE A 221 2.16 35.50 25.66
C ILE A 221 2.80 36.65 24.85
N ALA A 222 2.24 36.99 23.69
CA ALA A 222 2.74 38.07 22.86
C ALA A 222 2.67 39.45 23.57
N ALA A 223 1.57 39.72 24.30
CA ALA A 223 1.41 40.94 25.05
C ALA A 223 2.38 41.07 26.24
N ARG A 224 2.64 39.93 26.93
CA ARG A 224 3.51 39.91 28.12
C ARG A 224 5.00 39.85 27.81
N HIS A 225 5.39 39.11 26.76
CA HIS A 225 6.78 38.76 26.47
C HIS A 225 7.26 39.20 25.06
N GLY A 226 6.37 39.84 24.26
CA GLY A 226 6.66 40.18 22.88
C GLY A 226 6.44 39.04 21.89
N ALA A 227 6.28 39.38 20.62
CA ALA A 227 6.00 38.39 19.55
C ALA A 227 7.11 37.33 19.38
N TYR A 228 8.36 37.69 19.69
CA TYR A 228 9.50 36.76 19.61
C TYR A 228 9.51 35.64 20.67
N ALA A 229 8.58 35.71 21.64
CA ALA A 229 8.39 34.61 22.59
C ALA A 229 7.61 33.42 22.00
N ILE A 230 7.09 33.56 20.76
CA ILE A 230 6.34 32.52 20.06
C ILE A 230 7.22 31.95 18.94
N GLY A 231 7.54 30.67 19.03
CA GLY A 231 8.26 29.93 18.00
C GLY A 231 7.34 28.97 17.26
N VAL A 232 7.55 28.82 15.95
CA VAL A 232 6.80 27.84 15.11
C VAL A 232 7.80 26.83 14.55
N ALA A 233 7.54 25.56 14.78
CA ALA A 233 8.26 24.47 14.14
C ALA A 233 7.44 23.94 12.97
N ALA A 234 7.98 24.01 11.77
CA ALA A 234 7.34 23.51 10.55
C ALA A 234 8.28 22.58 9.79
N SER A 235 7.72 21.73 8.96
CA SER A 235 8.48 20.73 8.19
C SER A 235 7.85 20.56 6.80
N ALA A 236 8.69 20.28 5.80
CA ALA A 236 8.23 19.88 4.48
C ALA A 236 7.38 18.59 4.47
N LYS A 237 7.31 17.88 5.60
CA LYS A 237 6.45 16.71 5.79
C LYS A 237 5.06 17.05 6.35
N ALA A 238 4.80 18.32 6.65
CA ALA A 238 3.47 18.77 6.99
C ALA A 238 2.68 19.08 5.70
N THR A 239 1.38 18.84 5.71
CA THR A 239 0.48 19.31 4.67
C THR A 239 0.35 20.84 4.78
N ASN A 240 0.25 21.50 3.65
CA ASN A 240 0.02 22.95 3.59
C ASN A 240 -1.42 23.31 3.97
#